data_dc53469ba06a72f7c8739fba7d3240a1
#
_entry.id   dc53469ba06a72f7c8739fba7d3240a1
#
_cell.length_a   1.000
_cell.length_b   1.000
_cell.length_c   1.000
_cell.angle_alpha   90.00
_cell.angle_beta   90.00
_cell.angle_gamma   90.00
#
_symmetry.space_group_name_H-M   'P 1'
#
loop_
_entity.id
_entity.type
_entity.pdbx_description
1 polymer ?
#
loop_
_entity_poly.entity_id
_entity_poly.type
_entity_poly.pdbx_seq_one_letter_code
_entity_poly.pdbx_strand_id
1 'polypeptide(L)'
;MKRLVSFLGIFVSSLFVLSSASIAQHSHGGMSMGPPMKMDTKEVLVEGVKVTFQMMANDEHKKMLKDMKMKEDVEAGTTHNITVTLKDEKTQKEIPDAQINMKVVDPKGKDQIKSLKYEGEMKSYDAYFNLPEKGKYQVMILFKVGDKKPVPAGIYYELR
;
A
#
# COMPACT_ATOMS: atom_id res chain seq x y z
N MET A 1 -13.55 67.81 -28.97
CA MET A 1 -14.94 67.50 -29.39
C MET A 1 -15.28 66.12 -28.95
N LYS A 2 -15.93 66.04 -27.88
CA LYS A 2 -17.24 65.47 -27.54
C LYS A 2 -17.62 64.23 -28.34
N ARG A 3 -17.71 63.02 -27.67
CA ARG A 3 -18.99 62.31 -27.57
C ARG A 3 -18.92 61.21 -26.48
N LEU A 4 -19.67 61.51 -25.46
CA LEU A 4 -20.14 60.64 -24.40
C LEU A 4 -21.17 59.63 -24.98
N VAL A 5 -21.00 58.34 -24.83
CA VAL A 5 -22.10 57.39 -25.04
C VAL A 5 -22.23 56.54 -23.80
N SER A 6 -23.27 56.87 -23.08
CA SER A 6 -23.81 56.13 -21.95
C SER A 6 -24.48 54.83 -22.46
N PHE A 7 -24.10 53.67 -21.96
CA PHE A 7 -24.92 52.45 -22.10
C PHE A 7 -25.37 51.94 -20.74
N LEU A 8 -26.66 52.06 -20.60
CA LEU A 8 -27.51 51.67 -19.50
C LEU A 8 -27.46 50.16 -19.30
N GLY A 9 -27.22 49.75 -18.05
CA GLY A 9 -27.18 48.35 -17.65
C GLY A 9 -28.52 47.64 -17.66
N ILE A 10 -28.52 46.41 -18.03
CA ILE A 10 -29.61 45.46 -17.79
C ILE A 10 -29.09 44.42 -16.81
N PHE A 11 -29.58 44.52 -15.57
CA PHE A 11 -29.41 43.50 -14.54
C PHE A 11 -30.31 42.33 -14.91
N VAL A 12 -29.72 41.23 -15.39
CA VAL A 12 -30.43 39.95 -15.48
C VAL A 12 -30.11 39.15 -14.23
N SER A 13 -31.06 39.13 -13.31
CA SER A 13 -31.06 38.25 -12.16
C SER A 13 -31.24 36.79 -12.63
N SER A 14 -30.16 36.04 -12.71
CA SER A 14 -30.24 34.60 -12.91
C SER A 14 -30.51 33.94 -11.57
N LEU A 15 -31.73 33.45 -11.43
CA LEU A 15 -32.19 32.63 -10.34
C LEU A 15 -31.46 31.26 -10.42
N PHE A 16 -30.47 31.06 -9.55
CA PHE A 16 -29.81 29.75 -9.41
C PHE A 16 -30.75 28.80 -8.69
N VAL A 17 -31.38 27.92 -9.45
CA VAL A 17 -32.11 26.77 -8.89
C VAL A 17 -31.06 25.75 -8.45
N LEU A 18 -30.88 25.60 -7.15
CA LEU A 18 -30.12 24.49 -6.58
C LEU A 18 -30.91 23.19 -6.80
N SER A 19 -30.55 22.47 -7.83
CA SER A 19 -30.98 21.09 -8.00
C SER A 19 -30.19 20.23 -7.00
N SER A 20 -30.83 19.83 -5.92
CA SER A 20 -30.31 18.82 -4.99
C SER A 20 -30.25 17.47 -5.71
N ALA A 21 -29.09 17.13 -6.24
CA ALA A 21 -28.85 15.76 -6.70
C ALA A 21 -28.79 14.85 -5.49
N SER A 22 -29.88 14.12 -5.25
CA SER A 22 -29.89 12.99 -4.32
C SER A 22 -28.94 11.93 -4.84
N ILE A 23 -27.77 11.82 -4.20
CA ILE A 23 -26.87 10.69 -4.42
C ILE A 23 -27.59 9.48 -3.80
N ALA A 24 -28.17 8.65 -4.65
CA ALA A 24 -28.65 7.33 -4.26
C ALA A 24 -27.43 6.52 -3.79
N GLN A 25 -27.28 6.36 -2.48
CA GLN A 25 -26.40 5.36 -1.90
C GLN A 25 -26.93 4.00 -2.32
N HIS A 26 -26.30 3.41 -3.33
CA HIS A 26 -26.43 1.98 -3.54
C HIS A 26 -25.71 1.29 -2.38
N SER A 27 -26.48 0.90 -1.37
CA SER A 27 -26.06 -0.07 -0.37
C SER A 27 -25.86 -1.41 -1.08
N HIS A 28 -24.65 -1.67 -1.54
CA HIS A 28 -24.27 -3.03 -1.88
C HIS A 28 -24.36 -3.86 -0.60
N GLY A 29 -25.14 -4.94 -0.69
CA GLY A 29 -25.47 -5.86 0.37
C GLY A 29 -24.25 -6.23 1.20
N GLY A 30 -24.38 -6.06 2.53
CA GLY A 30 -23.32 -6.32 3.49
C GLY A 30 -22.87 -7.77 3.44
N MET A 31 -21.75 -8.03 2.82
CA MET A 31 -20.89 -9.12 3.27
C MET A 31 -20.42 -8.70 4.65
N SER A 32 -20.77 -9.50 5.66
CA SER A 32 -20.25 -9.37 7.01
C SER A 32 -18.73 -9.44 6.93
N MET A 33 -18.10 -8.29 6.81
CA MET A 33 -16.65 -8.20 6.97
C MET A 33 -16.38 -8.52 8.43
N GLY A 34 -15.64 -9.59 8.68
CA GLY A 34 -15.06 -9.87 9.99
C GLY A 34 -14.33 -8.63 10.53
N PRO A 35 -13.94 -8.62 11.82
CA PRO A 35 -13.24 -7.47 12.39
C PRO A 35 -12.07 -7.09 11.47
N PRO A 36 -11.79 -5.77 11.27
CA PRO A 36 -10.76 -5.32 10.36
C PRO A 36 -9.42 -6.00 10.71
N MET A 37 -8.80 -6.63 9.73
CA MET A 37 -7.50 -7.27 9.92
C MET A 37 -6.47 -6.21 10.30
N LYS A 38 -5.71 -6.47 11.35
CA LYS A 38 -4.68 -5.55 11.83
C LYS A 38 -3.45 -5.68 10.93
N MET A 39 -3.30 -4.75 10.01
CA MET A 39 -2.19 -4.67 9.07
C MET A 39 -1.62 -3.26 9.08
N ASP A 40 -0.32 -3.14 9.31
CA ASP A 40 0.38 -1.86 9.22
C ASP A 40 0.90 -1.67 7.79
N THR A 41 0.54 -0.54 7.18
CA THR A 41 0.93 -0.21 5.80
C THR A 41 1.77 1.07 5.78
N LYS A 42 2.88 1.04 5.04
CA LYS A 42 3.73 2.21 4.79
C LYS A 42 4.16 2.26 3.33
N GLU A 43 4.23 3.48 2.79
CA GLU A 43 4.61 3.70 1.39
C GLU A 43 5.82 4.62 1.31
N VAL A 44 6.68 4.35 0.33
CA VAL A 44 7.77 5.22 -0.09
C VAL A 44 7.83 5.29 -1.60
N LEU A 45 8.20 6.45 -2.13
CA LEU A 45 8.41 6.66 -3.56
C LEU A 45 9.91 6.75 -3.83
N VAL A 46 10.43 5.86 -4.69
CA VAL A 46 11.86 5.80 -5.02
C VAL A 46 12.01 5.59 -6.52
N GLU A 47 12.71 6.50 -7.19
CA GLU A 47 13.00 6.45 -8.64
C GLU A 47 11.77 6.15 -9.52
N GLY A 48 10.62 6.75 -9.19
CA GLY A 48 9.36 6.58 -9.92
C GLY A 48 8.68 5.23 -9.65
N VAL A 49 9.13 4.49 -8.65
CA VAL A 49 8.48 3.27 -8.16
C VAL A 49 7.87 3.54 -6.80
N LYS A 50 6.57 3.35 -6.68
CA LYS A 50 5.84 3.35 -5.43
C LYS A 50 6.00 1.99 -4.76
N VAL A 51 6.67 1.97 -3.63
CA VAL A 51 6.92 0.79 -2.80
C VAL A 51 5.99 0.81 -1.61
N THR A 52 5.10 -0.16 -1.51
CA THR A 52 4.19 -0.32 -0.38
C THR A 52 4.64 -1.50 0.47
N PHE A 53 4.91 -1.24 1.74
CA PHE A 53 5.23 -2.26 2.74
C PHE A 53 4.00 -2.54 3.58
N GLN A 54 3.68 -3.80 3.79
CA GLN A 54 2.60 -4.24 4.67
C GLN A 54 3.15 -5.26 5.66
N MET A 55 2.92 -5.02 6.94
CA MET A 55 3.34 -5.90 8.03
C MET A 55 2.11 -6.46 8.72
N MET A 56 2.08 -7.78 8.88
CA MET A 56 0.97 -8.50 9.48
C MET A 56 1.50 -9.63 10.37
N ALA A 57 0.91 -9.78 11.56
CA ALA A 57 1.20 -10.95 12.40
C ALA A 57 0.78 -12.24 11.68
N ASN A 58 1.52 -13.34 11.89
CA ASN A 58 1.25 -14.62 11.22
C ASN A 58 -0.16 -15.15 11.46
N ASP A 59 -0.73 -14.94 12.63
CA ASP A 59 -2.09 -15.38 12.92
C ASP A 59 -3.15 -14.64 12.10
N GLU A 60 -2.96 -13.33 11.91
CA GLU A 60 -3.81 -12.50 11.02
C GLU A 60 -3.60 -12.91 9.56
N HIS A 61 -2.36 -13.20 9.15
CA HIS A 61 -2.05 -13.64 7.80
C HIS A 61 -2.67 -14.99 7.48
N LYS A 62 -2.58 -15.98 8.39
CA LYS A 62 -3.26 -17.28 8.26
C LYS A 62 -4.76 -17.12 8.06
N LYS A 63 -5.39 -16.24 8.87
CA LYS A 63 -6.81 -15.95 8.75
C LYS A 63 -7.15 -15.37 7.37
N MET A 64 -6.35 -14.42 6.89
CA MET A 64 -6.52 -13.84 5.56
C MET A 64 -6.41 -14.90 4.46
N LEU A 65 -5.38 -15.74 4.48
CA LEU A 65 -5.20 -16.84 3.52
C LEU A 65 -6.39 -17.79 3.51
N LYS A 66 -6.88 -18.16 4.69
CA LYS A 66 -8.07 -19.02 4.85
C LYS A 66 -9.33 -18.37 4.24
N ASP A 67 -9.56 -17.10 4.51
CA ASP A 67 -10.71 -16.35 3.99
C ASP A 67 -10.65 -16.25 2.45
N MET A 68 -9.44 -16.14 1.89
CA MET A 68 -9.18 -16.15 0.45
C MET A 68 -9.14 -17.56 -0.16
N LYS A 69 -9.33 -18.62 0.63
CA LYS A 69 -9.22 -20.03 0.23
C LYS A 69 -7.85 -20.39 -0.36
N MET A 70 -6.82 -19.71 0.08
CA MET A 70 -5.43 -19.97 -0.27
C MET A 70 -4.79 -20.95 0.71
N LYS A 71 -3.68 -21.55 0.29
CA LYS A 71 -2.91 -22.46 1.16
C LYS A 71 -2.29 -21.67 2.31
N GLU A 72 -2.49 -22.13 3.53
CA GLU A 72 -1.90 -21.58 4.76
C GLU A 72 -0.45 -22.08 4.94
N ASP A 73 0.48 -21.60 4.11
CA ASP A 73 1.89 -22.01 4.14
C ASP A 73 2.74 -20.96 4.87
N VAL A 74 2.64 -20.96 6.19
CA VAL A 74 3.37 -20.03 7.06
C VAL A 74 4.67 -20.69 7.55
N GLU A 75 5.79 -20.00 7.33
CA GLU A 75 7.12 -20.49 7.71
C GLU A 75 7.27 -20.66 9.22
N ALA A 76 7.67 -21.84 9.66
CA ALA A 76 7.89 -22.13 11.08
C ALA A 76 9.00 -21.27 11.70
N GLY A 77 8.84 -20.87 12.96
CA GLY A 77 9.82 -20.05 13.67
C GLY A 77 9.76 -18.57 13.33
N THR A 78 8.76 -18.12 12.56
CA THR A 78 8.49 -16.71 12.25
C THR A 78 7.27 -16.22 13.00
N THR A 79 7.13 -14.89 13.09
CA THR A 79 6.02 -14.24 13.81
C THR A 79 5.19 -13.30 12.91
N HIS A 80 5.79 -12.82 11.81
CA HIS A 80 5.18 -11.83 10.91
C HIS A 80 5.41 -12.20 9.46
N ASN A 81 4.41 -11.88 8.63
CA ASN A 81 4.56 -11.76 7.19
C ASN A 81 4.83 -10.30 6.83
N ILE A 82 5.78 -10.06 5.96
CA ILE A 82 6.06 -8.76 5.38
C ILE A 82 5.87 -8.85 3.88
N THR A 83 4.92 -8.08 3.39
CA THR A 83 4.55 -8.02 1.98
C THR A 83 5.05 -6.70 1.37
N VAL A 84 5.52 -6.75 0.14
CA VAL A 84 5.93 -5.60 -0.66
C VAL A 84 5.18 -5.60 -1.98
N THR A 85 4.56 -4.47 -2.30
CA THR A 85 4.00 -4.22 -3.63
C THR A 85 4.81 -3.14 -4.32
N LEU A 86 5.19 -3.38 -5.58
CA LEU A 86 5.86 -2.41 -6.43
C LEU A 86 4.90 -1.94 -7.53
N LYS A 87 4.73 -0.62 -7.67
CA LYS A 87 3.93 -0.02 -8.74
C LYS A 87 4.72 1.10 -9.42
N ASP A 88 4.61 1.19 -10.73
CA ASP A 88 5.08 2.37 -11.46
C ASP A 88 4.24 3.59 -11.06
N GLU A 89 4.89 4.68 -10.65
CA GLU A 89 4.21 5.88 -10.15
C GLU A 89 3.27 6.50 -11.17
N LYS A 90 3.68 6.54 -12.44
CA LYS A 90 2.93 7.25 -13.50
C LYS A 90 1.78 6.41 -14.02
N THR A 91 2.03 5.13 -14.27
CA THR A 91 1.04 4.23 -14.90
C THR A 91 0.18 3.50 -13.89
N GLN A 92 0.58 3.47 -12.60
CA GLN A 92 -0.02 2.70 -11.52
C GLN A 92 -0.05 1.19 -11.76
N LYS A 93 0.69 0.71 -12.77
CA LYS A 93 0.81 -0.71 -13.07
C LYS A 93 1.74 -1.39 -12.08
N GLU A 94 1.37 -2.61 -11.71
CA GLU A 94 2.19 -3.48 -10.87
C GLU A 94 3.45 -3.92 -11.61
N ILE A 95 4.51 -4.18 -10.84
CA ILE A 95 5.80 -4.66 -11.32
C ILE A 95 6.01 -6.07 -10.75
N PRO A 96 5.59 -7.13 -11.48
CA PRO A 96 5.62 -8.51 -10.98
C PRO A 96 6.96 -9.24 -11.19
N ASP A 97 7.88 -8.67 -11.94
CA ASP A 97 9.13 -9.29 -12.40
C ASP A 97 10.39 -8.73 -11.76
N ALA A 98 10.23 -8.09 -10.58
CA ALA A 98 11.38 -7.59 -9.84
C ALA A 98 12.06 -8.69 -9.01
N GLN A 99 13.39 -8.56 -8.87
CA GLN A 99 14.16 -9.31 -7.88
C GLN A 99 14.26 -8.47 -6.62
N ILE A 100 13.84 -9.02 -5.48
CA ILE A 100 13.82 -8.28 -4.21
C ILE A 100 14.52 -9.09 -3.12
N ASN A 101 15.50 -8.45 -2.48
CA ASN A 101 16.06 -8.90 -1.21
C ASN A 101 15.62 -7.94 -0.12
N MET A 102 15.12 -8.49 0.98
CA MET A 102 14.71 -7.73 2.16
C MET A 102 15.63 -8.00 3.33
N LYS A 103 16.04 -6.94 4.01
CA LYS A 103 16.75 -6.97 5.27
C LYS A 103 15.87 -6.36 6.36
N VAL A 104 15.66 -7.10 7.42
CA VAL A 104 14.97 -6.63 8.63
C VAL A 104 15.97 -6.59 9.77
N VAL A 105 16.13 -5.43 10.41
CA VAL A 105 17.03 -5.24 11.57
C VAL A 105 16.17 -5.00 12.80
N ASP A 106 16.37 -5.80 13.83
CA ASP A 106 15.65 -5.71 15.10
C ASP A 106 16.13 -4.52 15.97
N PRO A 107 15.44 -4.22 17.10
CA PRO A 107 15.86 -3.15 18.00
C PRO A 107 17.25 -3.32 18.63
N LYS A 108 17.79 -4.54 18.63
CA LYS A 108 19.13 -4.87 19.14
C LYS A 108 20.23 -4.86 18.08
N GLY A 109 19.86 -4.58 16.82
CA GLY A 109 20.79 -4.55 15.69
C GLY A 109 21.04 -5.89 15.02
N LYS A 110 20.31 -6.96 15.41
CA LYS A 110 20.38 -8.25 14.72
C LYS A 110 19.56 -8.20 13.44
N ASP A 111 20.11 -8.73 12.36
CA ASP A 111 19.46 -8.73 11.07
C ASP A 111 18.98 -10.10 10.60
N GLN A 112 18.00 -10.08 9.73
CA GLN A 112 17.51 -11.22 8.95
C GLN A 112 17.44 -10.76 7.49
N ILE A 113 17.94 -11.57 6.56
CA ILE A 113 17.94 -11.26 5.13
C ILE A 113 17.25 -12.39 4.38
N LYS A 114 16.27 -12.04 3.55
CA LYS A 114 15.52 -12.99 2.70
C LYS A 114 15.27 -12.42 1.31
N SER A 115 15.27 -13.31 0.32
CA SER A 115 14.73 -12.99 -1.01
C SER A 115 13.22 -13.17 -0.97
N LEU A 116 12.48 -12.19 -1.50
CA LEU A 116 11.03 -12.24 -1.58
C LEU A 116 10.61 -12.96 -2.86
N LYS A 117 9.51 -13.71 -2.76
CA LYS A 117 8.87 -14.37 -3.89
C LYS A 117 7.62 -13.59 -4.31
N TYR A 118 7.36 -13.54 -5.61
CA TYR A 118 6.13 -12.94 -6.11
C TYR A 118 4.97 -13.93 -6.03
N GLU A 119 3.90 -13.51 -5.36
CA GLU A 119 2.64 -14.24 -5.25
C GLU A 119 1.60 -13.62 -6.18
N GLY A 120 1.32 -14.32 -7.29
CA GLY A 120 0.47 -13.81 -8.36
C GLY A 120 -0.98 -13.54 -7.94
N GLU A 121 -1.53 -14.33 -7.01
CA GLU A 121 -2.89 -14.14 -6.49
C GLU A 121 -3.01 -12.89 -5.63
N MET A 122 -1.98 -12.58 -4.83
CA MET A 122 -1.91 -11.38 -4.00
C MET A 122 -1.27 -10.18 -4.72
N LYS A 123 -0.67 -10.40 -5.90
CA LYS A 123 0.02 -9.40 -6.70
C LYS A 123 1.09 -8.63 -5.92
N SER A 124 1.82 -9.36 -5.11
CA SER A 124 2.80 -8.83 -4.17
C SER A 124 3.98 -9.78 -3.98
N TYR A 125 5.04 -9.26 -3.38
CA TYR A 125 6.20 -10.05 -2.96
C TYR A 125 6.14 -10.21 -1.46
N ASP A 126 6.42 -11.39 -0.93
CA ASP A 126 6.38 -11.60 0.50
C ASP A 126 7.47 -12.52 1.04
N ALA A 127 7.69 -12.42 2.34
CA ALA A 127 8.47 -13.36 3.14
C ALA A 127 8.08 -13.25 4.61
N TYR A 128 8.39 -14.32 5.36
CA TYR A 128 8.13 -14.38 6.79
C TYR A 128 9.39 -14.05 7.59
N PHE A 129 9.22 -13.30 8.68
CA PHE A 129 10.31 -12.86 9.55
C PHE A 129 9.97 -13.13 11.01
N ASN A 130 11.00 -13.33 11.84
CA ASN A 130 10.83 -13.40 13.27
C ASN A 130 11.06 -12.00 13.88
N LEU A 131 10.00 -11.39 14.43
CA LEU A 131 10.04 -10.10 15.13
C LEU A 131 9.67 -10.36 16.62
N PRO A 132 10.61 -10.90 17.43
CA PRO A 132 10.27 -11.39 18.77
C PRO A 132 10.09 -10.29 19.80
N GLU A 133 10.60 -9.10 19.55
CA GLU A 133 10.70 -8.03 20.53
C GLU A 133 9.89 -6.80 20.12
N LYS A 134 9.30 -6.14 21.10
CA LYS A 134 8.71 -4.81 20.91
C LYS A 134 9.80 -3.79 20.62
N GLY A 135 9.49 -2.79 19.83
CA GLY A 135 10.41 -1.71 19.50
C GLY A 135 10.50 -1.41 18.02
N LYS A 136 11.51 -0.63 17.67
CA LYS A 136 11.68 -0.08 16.32
C LYS A 136 12.54 -0.97 15.45
N TYR A 137 11.96 -1.53 14.40
CA TYR A 137 12.62 -2.31 13.36
C TYR A 137 12.97 -1.42 12.17
N GLN A 138 14.08 -1.72 11.49
CA GLN A 138 14.37 -1.21 10.16
C GLN A 138 14.01 -2.28 9.14
N VAL A 139 13.14 -1.95 8.19
CA VAL A 139 12.76 -2.84 7.09
C VAL A 139 13.24 -2.22 5.80
N MET A 140 14.20 -2.85 5.15
CA MET A 140 14.87 -2.34 3.96
C MET A 140 14.78 -3.37 2.84
N ILE A 141 14.59 -2.91 1.61
CA ILE A 141 14.69 -3.75 0.42
C ILE A 141 15.75 -3.20 -0.52
N LEU A 142 16.33 -4.10 -1.28
CA LEU A 142 17.06 -3.82 -2.49
C LEU A 142 16.30 -4.50 -3.62
N PHE A 143 15.70 -3.73 -4.52
CA PHE A 143 14.93 -4.28 -5.63
C PHE A 143 15.55 -3.94 -6.98
N LYS A 144 15.45 -4.86 -7.92
CA LYS A 144 15.94 -4.72 -9.29
C LYS A 144 14.85 -5.10 -10.27
N VAL A 145 14.53 -4.22 -11.21
CA VAL A 145 13.54 -4.45 -12.28
C VAL A 145 14.28 -4.63 -13.61
N GLY A 146 14.19 -5.80 -14.20
CA GLY A 146 14.89 -6.13 -15.46
C GLY A 146 16.39 -5.90 -15.34
N ASP A 147 16.98 -5.21 -16.32
CA ASP A 147 18.43 -4.92 -16.37
C ASP A 147 18.82 -3.60 -15.68
N LYS A 148 17.88 -2.95 -15.00
CA LYS A 148 18.16 -1.70 -14.27
C LYS A 148 19.07 -1.96 -13.07
N LYS A 149 19.72 -0.91 -12.59
CA LYS A 149 20.50 -0.98 -11.33
C LYS A 149 19.57 -1.28 -10.16
N PRO A 150 20.06 -2.03 -9.15
CA PRO A 150 19.32 -2.23 -7.92
C PRO A 150 19.06 -0.91 -7.19
N VAL A 151 17.85 -0.75 -6.66
CA VAL A 151 17.37 0.47 -5.97
C VAL A 151 17.04 0.13 -4.52
N PRO A 152 17.58 0.87 -3.53
CA PRO A 152 17.23 0.67 -2.14
C PRO A 152 15.94 1.43 -1.78
N ALA A 153 15.11 0.81 -0.95
CA ALA A 153 13.97 1.45 -0.29
C ALA A 153 13.85 0.94 1.14
N GLY A 154 13.30 1.72 2.06
CA GLY A 154 13.17 1.27 3.43
C GLY A 154 12.23 2.13 4.27
N ILE A 155 11.79 1.52 5.37
CA ILE A 155 10.89 2.12 6.35
C ILE A 155 11.35 1.77 7.76
N TYR A 156 10.82 2.49 8.74
CA TYR A 156 10.82 2.05 10.13
C TYR A 156 9.45 1.49 10.51
N TYR A 157 9.45 0.37 11.21
CA TYR A 157 8.26 -0.29 11.75
C TYR A 157 8.35 -0.35 13.27
N GLU A 158 7.30 0.09 13.97
CA GLU A 158 7.22 0.05 15.43
C GLU A 158 6.30 -1.08 15.87
N LEU A 159 6.87 -2.14 16.43
CA LEU A 159 6.12 -3.25 17.03
C LEU A 159 5.78 -2.88 18.50
N ARG A 160 4.48 -2.73 18.79
CA ARG A 160 3.95 -2.28 20.09
C ARG A 160 3.48 -3.43 20.98
#